data_301498b524d6149c13a54fe7fcbd9008
#
_entry.id   301498b524d6149c13a54fe7fcbd9008
#
_cell.length_a   1.000
_cell.length_b   1.000
_cell.length_c   1.000
_cell.angle_alpha   90.00
_cell.angle_beta   90.00
_cell.angle_gamma   90.00
#
_symmetry.space_group_name_H-M   'P 1'
#
loop_
_entity.id
_entity.type
_entity.pdbx_description
1 polymer ?
#
loop_
_entity_poly.entity_id
_entity_poly.type
_entity_poly.pdbx_seq_one_letter_code
_entity_poly.pdbx_strand_id
1 'polypeptide(L)'
;MGNHMKCFIDIIALIIIYAVFLFKKWKARGKDILLVNTLLYVYIALVLYVTLMPVIVSLPAIFNHHPYVPLHMLPFDDYFSGRGDAERQILLNVIMMIPFGFLMPVVKRQSMFACALRTFLFSLCIELLQPLIDGFRSSDITDLITNTVGGVIGYLLYLLFKPLINTLLNRLKSNYTR
;
A
#
# COMPACT_ATOMS: atom_id res chain seq x y z
N MET A 1 -15.10 0.39 23.19
CA MET A 1 -14.65 -0.70 22.29
C MET A 1 -13.21 -0.41 21.94
N GLY A 2 -12.25 -1.27 22.27
CA GLY A 2 -10.83 -1.00 22.03
C GLY A 2 -10.52 -0.86 20.54
N ASN A 3 -9.53 -0.03 20.17
CA ASN A 3 -9.17 0.21 18.77
C ASN A 3 -8.90 -1.08 18.01
N HIS A 4 -8.33 -2.09 18.66
CA HIS A 4 -8.12 -3.41 18.05
C HIS A 4 -9.41 -4.08 17.57
N MET A 5 -10.51 -4.01 18.32
CA MET A 5 -11.81 -4.58 17.90
C MET A 5 -12.40 -3.86 16.69
N LYS A 6 -12.15 -2.56 16.54
CA LYS A 6 -12.64 -1.79 15.40
C LYS A 6 -11.95 -2.22 14.10
N CYS A 7 -10.64 -2.50 14.15
CA CYS A 7 -9.87 -2.96 12.98
C CYS A 7 -10.28 -4.37 12.52
N PHE A 8 -10.83 -5.23 13.39
CA PHE A 8 -11.31 -6.56 12.98
C PHE A 8 -12.39 -6.51 11.92
N ILE A 9 -13.26 -5.50 11.95
CA ILE A 9 -14.34 -5.34 10.95
C ILE A 9 -13.73 -5.13 9.55
N ASP A 10 -12.72 -4.26 9.45
CA ASP A 10 -12.02 -4.00 8.19
C ASP A 10 -11.28 -5.24 7.67
N ILE A 11 -10.60 -5.97 8.58
CA ILE A 11 -9.90 -7.21 8.24
C ILE A 11 -10.88 -8.26 7.72
N ILE A 12 -12.02 -8.45 8.40
CA ILE A 12 -13.06 -9.39 7.95
C ILE A 12 -13.60 -8.98 6.58
N ALA A 13 -13.86 -7.69 6.36
CA ALA A 13 -14.31 -7.18 5.07
C ALA A 13 -13.28 -7.49 3.95
N LEU A 14 -12.00 -7.26 4.20
CA LEU A 14 -10.93 -7.60 3.25
C LEU A 14 -10.87 -9.12 2.97
N ILE A 15 -10.98 -9.97 4.01
CA ILE A 15 -11.02 -11.43 3.83
C ILE A 15 -12.22 -11.84 2.97
N ILE A 16 -13.40 -11.26 3.21
CA ILE A 16 -14.61 -11.56 2.43
C ILE A 16 -14.43 -11.12 0.97
N ILE A 17 -13.92 -9.91 0.73
CA ILE A 17 -13.63 -9.41 -0.63
C ILE A 17 -12.68 -10.36 -1.35
N TYR A 18 -11.60 -10.77 -0.70
CA TYR A 18 -10.64 -11.71 -1.27
C TYR A 18 -11.31 -13.06 -1.62
N ALA A 19 -11.99 -13.68 -0.64
CA ALA A 19 -12.55 -15.02 -0.80
C ALA A 19 -13.67 -15.07 -1.85
N VAL A 20 -14.56 -14.08 -1.86
CA VAL A 20 -15.74 -14.06 -2.73
C VAL A 20 -15.41 -13.61 -4.15
N PHE A 21 -14.64 -12.53 -4.30
CA PHE A 21 -14.47 -11.88 -5.60
C PHE A 21 -13.12 -12.17 -6.26
N LEU A 22 -12.03 -12.26 -5.50
CA LEU A 22 -10.68 -12.27 -6.06
C LEU A 22 -10.11 -13.68 -6.20
N PHE A 23 -10.26 -14.53 -5.19
CA PHE A 23 -9.66 -15.86 -5.15
C PHE A 23 -10.07 -16.72 -6.35
N LYS A 24 -11.37 -16.89 -6.61
CA LYS A 24 -11.88 -17.68 -7.73
C LYS A 24 -11.40 -17.14 -9.08
N LYS A 25 -11.44 -15.81 -9.24
CA LYS A 25 -11.01 -15.11 -10.46
C LYS A 25 -9.53 -15.31 -10.75
N TRP A 26 -8.66 -15.24 -9.72
CA TRP A 26 -7.23 -15.40 -9.91
C TRP A 26 -6.84 -16.86 -10.03
N LYS A 27 -7.47 -17.76 -9.28
CA LYS A 27 -7.27 -19.20 -9.39
C LYS A 27 -7.58 -19.72 -10.80
N ALA A 28 -8.63 -19.22 -11.44
CA ALA A 28 -9.00 -19.59 -12.82
C ALA A 28 -7.96 -19.16 -13.86
N ARG A 29 -7.09 -18.17 -13.55
CA ARG A 29 -6.07 -17.67 -14.47
C ARG A 29 -4.71 -18.36 -14.34
N GLY A 30 -4.49 -19.15 -13.30
CA GLY A 30 -3.26 -19.89 -13.05
C GLY A 30 -2.70 -19.69 -11.65
N LYS A 31 -1.86 -20.64 -11.21
CA LYS A 31 -1.26 -20.61 -9.86
C LYS A 31 -0.27 -19.46 -9.68
N ASP A 32 0.47 -19.12 -10.72
CA ASP A 32 1.39 -17.99 -10.76
C ASP A 32 0.65 -16.66 -10.56
N ILE A 33 -0.45 -16.47 -11.29
CA ILE A 33 -1.30 -15.28 -11.17
C ILE A 33 -1.95 -15.22 -9.80
N LEU A 34 -2.47 -16.34 -9.30
CA LEU A 34 -3.04 -16.40 -7.95
C LEU A 34 -2.01 -15.98 -6.90
N LEU A 35 -0.80 -16.56 -6.93
CA LEU A 35 0.24 -16.29 -5.95
C LEU A 35 0.62 -14.80 -5.94
N VAL A 36 0.96 -14.25 -7.10
CA VAL A 36 1.49 -12.87 -7.18
C VAL A 36 0.42 -11.84 -6.82
N ASN A 37 -0.82 -12.03 -7.30
CA ASN A 37 -1.91 -11.11 -6.95
C ASN A 37 -2.31 -11.23 -5.47
N THR A 38 -2.26 -12.44 -4.89
CA THR A 38 -2.52 -12.63 -3.46
C THR A 38 -1.45 -11.92 -2.61
N LEU A 39 -0.17 -12.05 -2.98
CA LEU A 39 0.92 -11.35 -2.28
C LEU A 39 0.73 -9.83 -2.33
N LEU A 40 0.41 -9.27 -3.50
CA LEU A 40 0.13 -7.85 -3.61
C LEU A 40 -1.10 -7.44 -2.79
N TYR A 41 -2.18 -8.24 -2.83
CA TYR A 41 -3.39 -7.97 -2.06
C TYR A 41 -3.14 -7.95 -0.55
N VAL A 42 -2.49 -8.98 -0.03
CA VAL A 42 -2.14 -9.07 1.40
C VAL A 42 -1.24 -7.91 1.80
N TYR A 43 -0.29 -7.55 0.93
CA TYR A 43 0.59 -6.42 1.18
C TYR A 43 -0.18 -5.08 1.23
N ILE A 44 -1.08 -4.82 0.27
CA ILE A 44 -1.95 -3.64 0.31
C ILE A 44 -2.80 -3.63 1.57
N ALA A 45 -3.38 -4.77 1.95
CA ALA A 45 -4.16 -4.89 3.19
C ALA A 45 -3.32 -4.54 4.44
N LEU A 46 -2.04 -4.96 4.47
CA LEU A 46 -1.11 -4.61 5.55
C LEU A 46 -0.82 -3.11 5.59
N VAL A 47 -0.57 -2.48 4.44
CA VAL A 47 -0.37 -1.02 4.36
C VAL A 47 -1.60 -0.30 4.86
N LEU A 48 -2.81 -0.67 4.40
CA LEU A 48 -4.06 -0.06 4.85
C LEU A 48 -4.29 -0.26 6.36
N TYR A 49 -3.91 -1.42 6.89
CA TYR A 49 -3.98 -1.69 8.33
C TYR A 49 -3.13 -0.71 9.15
N VAL A 50 -1.90 -0.47 8.70
CA VAL A 50 -0.96 0.40 9.41
C VAL A 50 -1.30 1.88 9.25
N THR A 51 -1.81 2.27 8.07
CA THR A 51 -1.98 3.70 7.71
C THR A 51 -3.40 4.24 7.92
N LEU A 52 -4.44 3.44 7.69
CA LEU A 52 -5.81 3.92 7.61
C LEU A 52 -6.79 3.25 8.61
N MET A 53 -6.57 1.99 9.02
CA MET A 53 -7.57 1.32 9.85
C MET A 53 -7.64 1.90 11.27
N PRO A 54 -8.86 1.98 11.83
CA PRO A 54 -10.13 1.43 11.36
C PRO A 54 -10.87 2.37 10.38
N VAL A 55 -11.19 1.92 9.17
CA VAL A 55 -11.91 2.70 8.15
C VAL A 55 -13.42 2.62 8.36
N ILE A 56 -13.98 1.40 8.37
CA ILE A 56 -15.44 1.18 8.34
C ILE A 56 -16.13 1.80 9.55
N VAL A 57 -15.54 1.64 10.74
CA VAL A 57 -16.09 2.19 11.97
C VAL A 57 -15.95 3.71 12.05
N SER A 58 -14.99 4.29 11.32
CA SER A 58 -14.74 5.73 11.26
C SER A 58 -15.59 6.43 10.19
N LEU A 59 -16.20 5.68 9.25
CA LEU A 59 -17.06 6.27 8.20
C LEU A 59 -18.13 7.23 8.73
N PRO A 60 -18.87 6.96 9.82
CA PRO A 60 -19.85 7.91 10.35
C PRO A 60 -19.21 9.23 10.80
N ALA A 61 -17.97 9.21 11.29
CA ALA A 61 -17.26 10.41 11.73
C ALA A 61 -16.88 11.32 10.54
N ILE A 62 -16.64 10.75 9.36
CA ILE A 62 -16.37 11.51 8.13
C ILE A 62 -17.56 12.43 7.79
N PHE A 63 -18.79 11.99 8.05
CA PHE A 63 -20.01 12.76 7.81
C PHE A 63 -20.34 13.77 8.93
N ASN A 64 -19.69 13.67 10.09
CA ASN A 64 -19.96 14.50 11.28
C ASN A 64 -19.06 15.77 11.36
N HIS A 65 -18.58 16.30 10.24
CA HIS A 65 -17.93 17.60 10.13
C HIS A 65 -16.74 17.83 11.08
N HIS A 66 -15.77 16.90 11.08
CA HIS A 66 -14.46 17.27 11.62
C HIS A 66 -13.79 18.28 10.69
N PRO A 67 -13.19 19.36 11.22
CA PRO A 67 -12.48 20.30 10.36
C PRO A 67 -11.37 19.54 9.63
N TYR A 68 -11.46 19.56 8.28
CA TYR A 68 -10.42 18.96 7.44
C TYR A 68 -9.11 19.72 7.64
N VAL A 69 -8.07 19.02 8.05
CA VAL A 69 -6.73 19.58 8.18
C VAL A 69 -6.08 19.53 6.79
N PRO A 70 -5.75 20.70 6.19
CA PRO A 70 -5.15 20.72 4.87
C PRO A 70 -3.77 20.04 4.86
N LEU A 71 -3.38 19.55 3.68
CA LEU A 71 -2.07 18.94 3.44
C LEU A 71 -0.94 19.90 3.85
N HIS A 72 -0.01 19.45 4.68
CA HIS A 72 1.20 20.18 5.02
C HIS A 72 2.12 20.20 3.79
N MET A 73 2.25 21.37 3.16
CA MET A 73 2.89 21.54 1.86
C MET A 73 4.40 21.83 1.93
N LEU A 74 4.97 21.99 3.13
CA LEU A 74 6.40 22.21 3.30
C LEU A 74 7.13 20.86 3.43
N PRO A 75 7.85 20.41 2.40
CA PRO A 75 8.51 19.11 2.46
C PRO A 75 9.65 19.15 3.48
N PHE A 76 9.75 18.09 4.28
CA PHE A 76 10.79 17.88 5.30
C PHE A 76 10.86 18.93 6.40
N ASP A 77 9.79 19.72 6.63
CA ASP A 77 9.78 20.77 7.65
C ASP A 77 10.03 20.21 9.06
N ASP A 78 9.39 19.11 9.43
CA ASP A 78 9.60 18.46 10.72
C ASP A 78 11.03 17.92 10.88
N TYR A 79 11.63 17.44 9.81
CA TYR A 79 13.03 16.98 9.80
C TYR A 79 13.99 18.13 10.05
N PHE A 80 13.87 19.25 9.31
CA PHE A 80 14.75 20.40 9.45
C PHE A 80 14.53 21.17 10.76
N SER A 81 13.32 21.11 11.30
CA SER A 81 12.96 21.74 12.58
C SER A 81 13.25 20.86 13.78
N GLY A 82 13.74 19.62 13.59
CA GLY A 82 14.01 18.66 14.67
C GLY A 82 12.76 18.28 15.46
N ARG A 83 11.59 18.28 14.82
CA ARG A 83 10.31 17.97 15.46
C ARG A 83 10.01 16.48 15.40
N GLY A 84 9.66 15.89 16.52
CA GLY A 84 9.22 14.50 16.62
C GLY A 84 10.25 13.48 16.15
N ASP A 85 9.76 12.35 15.61
CA ASP A 85 10.57 11.23 15.06
C ASP A 85 10.66 11.31 13.52
N ALA A 86 10.84 12.50 12.94
CA ALA A 86 10.78 12.74 11.50
C ALA A 86 11.71 11.82 10.68
N GLU A 87 12.95 11.59 11.13
CA GLU A 87 13.87 10.65 10.45
C GLU A 87 13.32 9.23 10.39
N ARG A 88 12.73 8.77 11.47
CA ARG A 88 12.12 7.45 11.54
C ARG A 88 10.89 7.34 10.64
N GLN A 89 10.06 8.37 10.59
CA GLN A 89 8.88 8.42 9.71
C GLN A 89 9.29 8.36 8.24
N ILE A 90 10.27 9.18 7.81
CA ILE A 90 10.84 9.16 6.47
C ILE A 90 11.32 7.75 6.09
N LEU A 91 12.13 7.13 6.97
CA LEU A 91 12.67 5.80 6.72
C LEU A 91 11.56 4.74 6.63
N LEU A 92 10.58 4.76 7.53
CA LEU A 92 9.48 3.81 7.54
C LEU A 92 8.60 3.94 6.29
N ASN A 93 8.32 5.15 5.82
CA ASN A 93 7.54 5.38 4.60
C ASN A 93 8.27 4.83 3.37
N VAL A 94 9.57 5.10 3.24
CA VAL A 94 10.38 4.51 2.17
C VAL A 94 10.32 2.98 2.22
N ILE A 95 10.63 2.37 3.37
CA ILE A 95 10.64 0.90 3.54
C ILE A 95 9.26 0.31 3.26
N MET A 96 8.20 0.97 3.73
CA MET A 96 6.83 0.54 3.53
C MET A 96 6.46 0.47 2.05
N MET A 97 6.94 1.33 1.18
CA MET A 97 6.57 1.33 -0.24
C MET A 97 7.50 0.52 -1.16
N ILE A 98 8.63 0.03 -0.67
CA ILE A 98 9.52 -0.86 -1.43
C ILE A 98 8.80 -2.11 -1.94
N PRO A 99 8.06 -2.91 -1.11
CA PRO A 99 7.36 -4.09 -1.61
C PRO A 99 6.25 -3.76 -2.60
N PHE A 100 5.58 -2.61 -2.47
CA PHE A 100 4.59 -2.16 -3.45
C PHE A 100 5.23 -1.95 -4.83
N GLY A 101 6.32 -1.17 -4.87
CA GLY A 101 7.08 -0.91 -6.09
C GLY A 101 7.68 -2.17 -6.71
N PHE A 102 8.04 -3.17 -5.91
CA PHE A 102 8.53 -4.47 -6.35
C PHE A 102 7.43 -5.36 -6.93
N LEU A 103 6.29 -5.50 -6.25
CA LEU A 103 5.23 -6.42 -6.63
C LEU A 103 4.41 -5.92 -7.82
N MET A 104 4.20 -4.62 -7.95
CA MET A 104 3.41 -4.04 -9.04
C MET A 104 3.87 -4.46 -10.44
N PRO A 105 5.17 -4.37 -10.82
CA PRO A 105 5.63 -4.82 -12.13
C PRO A 105 5.64 -6.35 -12.29
N VAL A 106 5.66 -7.12 -11.19
CA VAL A 106 5.50 -8.58 -11.21
C VAL A 106 4.07 -8.97 -11.60
N VAL A 107 3.06 -8.28 -11.04
CA VAL A 107 1.65 -8.49 -11.38
C VAL A 107 1.35 -8.08 -12.82
N LYS A 108 1.84 -6.91 -13.22
CA LYS A 108 1.62 -6.37 -14.57
C LYS A 108 2.85 -5.59 -15.01
N ARG A 109 3.50 -6.07 -16.09
CA ARG A 109 4.65 -5.36 -16.68
C ARG A 109 4.31 -3.89 -16.92
N GLN A 110 5.21 -3.02 -16.48
CA GLN A 110 5.06 -1.58 -16.58
C GLN A 110 6.42 -0.89 -16.57
N SER A 111 6.46 0.38 -16.98
CA SER A 111 7.65 1.21 -16.91
C SER A 111 7.88 1.70 -15.47
N MET A 112 9.10 2.16 -15.19
CA MET A 112 9.44 2.79 -13.91
C MET A 112 8.54 4.00 -13.62
N PHE A 113 8.32 4.84 -14.63
CA PHE A 113 7.44 6.01 -14.49
C PHE A 113 6.00 5.60 -14.12
N ALA A 114 5.45 4.58 -14.78
CA ALA A 114 4.10 4.09 -14.45
C ALA A 114 4.04 3.48 -13.04
N CYS A 115 5.11 2.83 -12.58
CA CYS A 115 5.20 2.32 -11.21
C CYS A 115 5.26 3.48 -10.20
N ALA A 116 6.14 4.45 -10.42
CA ALA A 116 6.26 5.65 -9.58
C ALA A 116 4.92 6.41 -9.50
N LEU A 117 4.26 6.63 -10.64
CA LEU A 117 2.96 7.30 -10.68
C LEU A 117 1.88 6.55 -9.87
N ARG A 118 1.85 5.22 -9.96
CA ARG A 118 0.90 4.40 -9.18
C ARG A 118 1.20 4.44 -7.70
N THR A 119 2.48 4.40 -7.31
CA THR A 119 2.87 4.55 -5.92
C THR A 119 2.49 5.93 -5.39
N PHE A 120 2.77 6.98 -6.17
CA PHE A 120 2.36 8.35 -5.86
C PHE A 120 0.85 8.45 -5.65
N LEU A 121 0.04 7.96 -6.59
CA LEU A 121 -1.42 8.00 -6.49
C LEU A 121 -1.94 7.19 -5.31
N PHE A 122 -1.35 6.02 -5.02
CA PHE A 122 -1.71 5.20 -3.88
C PHE A 122 -1.39 5.92 -2.56
N SER A 123 -0.19 6.50 -2.45
CA SER A 123 0.20 7.32 -1.29
C SER A 123 -0.70 8.55 -1.15
N LEU A 124 -0.99 9.26 -2.23
CA LEU A 124 -1.87 10.42 -2.21
C LEU A 124 -3.28 10.05 -1.69
N CYS A 125 -3.83 8.90 -2.12
CA CYS A 125 -5.10 8.44 -1.59
C CYS A 125 -5.04 8.18 -0.09
N ILE A 126 -3.95 7.60 0.42
CA ILE A 126 -3.75 7.39 1.86
C ILE A 126 -3.72 8.75 2.58
N GLU A 127 -2.88 9.67 2.11
CA GLU A 127 -2.71 11.00 2.72
C GLU A 127 -4.03 11.80 2.77
N LEU A 128 -4.82 11.75 1.70
CA LEU A 128 -6.11 12.44 1.66
C LEU A 128 -7.18 11.79 2.55
N LEU A 129 -7.08 10.47 2.79
CA LEU A 129 -8.05 9.75 3.63
C LEU A 129 -7.71 9.81 5.11
N GLN A 130 -6.43 9.93 5.49
CA GLN A 130 -6.00 9.93 6.89
C GLN A 130 -6.71 11.01 7.75
N PRO A 131 -6.77 12.30 7.36
CA PRO A 131 -7.45 13.33 8.15
C PRO A 131 -8.96 13.13 8.25
N LEU A 132 -9.56 12.43 7.27
CA LEU A 132 -10.99 12.12 7.28
C LEU A 132 -11.34 11.00 8.26
N ILE A 133 -10.40 10.05 8.47
CA ILE A 133 -10.61 8.87 9.31
C ILE A 133 -10.21 9.17 10.76
N ASP A 134 -9.08 9.85 10.93
CA ASP A 134 -8.54 10.25 12.22
C ASP A 134 -8.25 11.76 12.18
N GLY A 135 -9.16 12.56 12.72
CA GLY A 135 -9.07 14.04 12.69
C GLY A 135 -7.85 14.63 13.41
N PHE A 136 -7.01 13.80 14.04
CA PHE A 136 -5.74 14.22 14.65
C PHE A 136 -4.53 14.00 13.71
N ARG A 137 -4.71 13.33 12.56
CA ARG A 137 -3.65 13.16 11.57
C ARG A 137 -3.74 14.25 10.52
N SER A 138 -2.60 14.90 10.25
CA SER A 138 -2.41 15.80 9.11
C SER A 138 -1.79 15.02 7.96
N SER A 139 -2.23 15.30 6.74
CA SER A 139 -1.54 14.83 5.53
C SER A 139 -0.22 15.58 5.37
N ASP A 140 0.84 14.87 4.94
CA ASP A 140 2.17 15.47 4.73
C ASP A 140 2.70 15.16 3.33
N ILE A 141 3.20 16.21 2.65
CA ILE A 141 3.86 16.05 1.36
C ILE A 141 5.18 15.28 1.47
N THR A 142 5.82 15.30 2.63
CA THR A 142 7.02 14.50 2.91
C THR A 142 6.73 13.01 2.78
N ASP A 143 5.60 12.55 3.31
CA ASP A 143 5.17 11.16 3.24
C ASP A 143 4.89 10.75 1.79
N LEU A 144 4.27 11.63 1.02
CA LEU A 144 4.02 11.40 -0.41
C LEU A 144 5.32 11.24 -1.21
N ILE A 145 6.31 12.08 -0.94
CA ILE A 145 7.64 12.02 -1.59
C ILE A 145 8.37 10.74 -1.18
N THR A 146 8.47 10.45 0.11
CA THR A 146 9.23 9.32 0.64
C THR A 146 8.61 7.98 0.26
N ASN A 147 7.29 7.88 0.25
CA ASN A 147 6.55 6.74 -0.28
C ASN A 147 6.85 6.51 -1.77
N THR A 148 6.85 7.57 -2.57
CA THR A 148 7.15 7.47 -4.00
C THR A 148 8.59 7.02 -4.25
N VAL A 149 9.56 7.53 -3.48
CA VAL A 149 10.96 7.09 -3.49
C VAL A 149 11.05 5.59 -3.17
N GLY A 150 10.35 5.14 -2.12
CA GLY A 150 10.25 3.71 -1.77
C GLY A 150 9.75 2.85 -2.93
N GLY A 151 8.71 3.31 -3.63
CA GLY A 151 8.19 2.63 -4.82
C GLY A 151 9.20 2.54 -5.97
N VAL A 152 9.98 3.60 -6.20
CA VAL A 152 11.06 3.59 -7.21
C VAL A 152 12.16 2.60 -6.82
N ILE A 153 12.60 2.60 -5.56
CA ILE A 153 13.58 1.62 -5.05
C ILE A 153 13.05 0.19 -5.24
N GLY A 154 11.78 -0.06 -4.91
CA GLY A 154 11.14 -1.35 -5.12
C GLY A 154 11.15 -1.79 -6.59
N TYR A 155 10.90 -0.87 -7.52
CA TYR A 155 10.99 -1.15 -8.95
C TYR A 155 12.41 -1.51 -9.39
N LEU A 156 13.43 -0.81 -8.90
CA LEU A 156 14.84 -1.12 -9.18
C LEU A 156 15.21 -2.51 -8.66
N LEU A 157 14.77 -2.88 -7.46
CA LEU A 157 14.93 -4.23 -6.94
C LEU A 157 14.21 -5.27 -7.82
N TYR A 158 13.00 -4.98 -8.31
CA TYR A 158 12.34 -5.86 -9.28
C TYR A 158 13.19 -6.07 -10.52
N LEU A 159 13.81 -5.02 -11.09
CA LEU A 159 14.68 -5.16 -12.27
C LEU A 159 15.86 -6.08 -11.97
N LEU A 160 16.48 -5.94 -10.81
CA LEU A 160 17.60 -6.79 -10.36
C LEU A 160 17.19 -8.27 -10.24
N PHE A 161 16.04 -8.55 -9.63
CA PHE A 161 15.56 -9.91 -9.40
C PHE A 161 14.67 -10.48 -10.51
N LYS A 162 14.40 -9.72 -11.57
CA LYS A 162 13.54 -10.11 -12.69
C LYS A 162 13.87 -11.49 -13.30
N PRO A 163 15.13 -11.87 -13.57
CA PRO A 163 15.44 -13.19 -14.11
C PRO A 163 15.03 -14.32 -13.15
N LEU A 164 15.28 -14.16 -11.86
CA LEU A 164 14.90 -15.12 -10.83
C LEU A 164 13.37 -15.25 -10.74
N ILE A 165 12.66 -14.12 -10.70
CA ILE A 165 11.19 -14.08 -10.65
C ILE A 165 10.59 -14.81 -11.86
N ASN A 166 11.08 -14.54 -13.07
CA ASN A 166 10.59 -15.20 -14.28
C ASN A 166 10.80 -16.71 -14.24
N THR A 167 11.96 -17.18 -13.75
CA THR A 167 12.25 -18.61 -13.59
C THR A 167 11.27 -19.28 -12.62
N LEU A 168 11.02 -18.64 -11.46
CA LEU A 168 10.07 -19.16 -10.46
C LEU A 168 8.65 -19.22 -11.00
N LEU A 169 8.19 -18.15 -11.67
CA LEU A 169 6.84 -18.11 -12.22
C LEU A 169 6.64 -19.11 -13.36
N ASN A 170 7.66 -19.33 -14.20
CA ASN A 170 7.59 -20.33 -15.27
C ASN A 170 7.51 -21.76 -14.70
N ARG A 171 8.22 -22.08 -13.61
CA ARG A 171 8.09 -23.36 -12.91
C ARG A 171 6.67 -23.59 -12.38
N LEU A 172 6.04 -22.55 -11.80
CA LEU A 172 4.67 -22.64 -11.30
C LEU A 172 3.66 -22.87 -12.44
N LYS A 173 3.89 -22.30 -13.63
CA LYS A 173 3.06 -22.55 -14.82
C LYS A 173 3.19 -23.97 -15.33
N SER A 174 4.42 -24.50 -15.45
CA SER A 174 4.66 -25.84 -16.02
C SER A 174 4.06 -26.97 -15.19
N ASN A 175 3.95 -26.80 -13.87
CA ASN A 175 3.31 -27.75 -12.97
C ASN A 175 1.76 -27.76 -13.06
N TYR A 176 1.16 -26.87 -13.84
CA TYR A 176 -0.29 -26.81 -14.02
C TYR A 176 -0.75 -27.46 -15.34
N THR A 177 0.15 -27.66 -16.29
CA THR A 177 -0.13 -28.25 -17.61
C THR A 177 0.18 -29.75 -17.68
N ARG A 178 0.61 -30.32 -16.58
CA ARG A 178 0.72 -31.79 -16.37
C ARG A 178 -0.44 -32.27 -15.48
#